data_9e78902bceb2e3fb5f105ec52ea50ce6
#
_entry.id   9e78902bceb2e3fb5f105ec52ea50ce6
#
_cell.length_a   1.000
_cell.length_b   1.000
_cell.length_c   1.000
_cell.angle_alpha   90.00
_cell.angle_beta   90.00
_cell.angle_gamma   90.00
#
_symmetry.space_group_name_H-M   'P 1'
#
loop_
_entity.id
_entity.type
_entity.pdbx_description
1 polymer ?
#
loop_
_entity_poly.entity_id
_entity_poly.type
_entity_poly.pdbx_seq_one_letter_code
_entity_poly.pdbx_strand_id
1 'polypeptide(L)'
;MPQRILKNISSGNLSDRDVSNLAANLGVDQVPLSKRVDALYNHFSTLFPPNSSIAVAVSGGADSMALCLLLHDWSKLYSQKIMALVVDHGLRQETRKEIQKIVKWLSTIEVSYEILYWKDKKPSTGIQSAARSARYGLMLQWCHNNNFKTLVTGHHLEDQVETFLLRVEGGSGVDGLSSMSTISDRSGISLVRPLLGVPKIFLREYLNSKRQTWIEDPSNQSLAFRRTAIRGILTNLNERGMSASRI
;
A
#
# COMPACT_ATOMS: atom_id res chain seq x y z
N MET A 1 -23.47 8.51 19.95
CA MET A 1 -22.15 8.82 20.56
C MET A 1 -21.06 8.98 19.49
N PRO A 2 -21.09 9.97 18.59
CA PRO A 2 -19.98 10.23 17.66
C PRO A 2 -19.09 11.43 18.04
N GLN A 3 -19.41 12.21 19.07
CA GLN A 3 -18.71 13.48 19.31
C GLN A 3 -17.40 13.38 20.10
N ARG A 4 -17.04 12.21 20.65
CA ARG A 4 -15.81 12.05 21.44
C ARG A 4 -14.58 11.69 20.58
N ILE A 5 -14.78 11.25 19.34
CA ILE A 5 -13.70 10.86 18.41
C ILE A 5 -13.11 12.09 17.70
N LEU A 6 -13.86 13.16 17.54
CA LEU A 6 -13.43 14.36 16.80
C LEU A 6 -12.44 15.27 17.53
N LYS A 7 -12.17 15.06 18.83
CA LYS A 7 -11.24 15.91 19.60
C LYS A 7 -9.76 15.46 19.55
N ASN A 8 -9.44 14.30 19.03
CA ASN A 8 -8.05 13.78 18.93
C ASN A 8 -7.44 13.91 17.52
N ILE A 9 -8.09 14.62 16.61
CA ILE A 9 -7.65 14.75 15.20
C ILE A 9 -6.54 15.81 15.01
N SER A 10 -6.19 16.59 16.04
CA SER A 10 -5.18 17.66 15.92
C SER A 10 -3.72 17.23 16.17
N SER A 11 -3.48 15.99 16.55
CA SER A 11 -2.12 15.43 16.69
C SER A 11 -2.03 14.14 15.84
N GLY A 12 -1.42 14.24 14.68
CA GLY A 12 -1.33 13.22 13.63
C GLY A 12 -0.61 11.90 13.96
N ASN A 13 -0.76 11.37 15.16
CA ASN A 13 -0.29 10.06 15.56
C ASN A 13 -1.49 9.17 15.89
N LEU A 14 -1.92 8.35 14.90
CA LEU A 14 -2.64 7.11 15.22
C LEU A 14 -1.74 6.30 16.13
N SER A 15 -2.23 5.94 17.32
CA SER A 15 -1.47 5.11 18.24
C SER A 15 -1.28 3.72 17.62
N ASP A 16 -0.17 3.04 17.95
CA ASP A 16 0.07 1.65 17.53
C ASP A 16 -1.10 0.72 17.93
N ARG A 17 -1.88 1.09 18.93
CA ARG A 17 -3.12 0.42 19.31
C ARG A 17 -4.22 0.50 18.26
N ASP A 18 -4.35 1.61 17.52
CA ASP A 18 -5.41 1.75 16.50
C ASP A 18 -5.08 0.89 15.29
N VAL A 19 -3.79 0.77 14.92
CA VAL A 19 -3.32 -0.11 13.85
C VAL A 19 -3.44 -1.57 14.27
N SER A 20 -3.10 -1.92 15.53
CA SER A 20 -3.24 -3.27 16.07
C SER A 20 -4.71 -3.71 16.18
N ASN A 21 -5.61 -2.80 16.56
CA ASN A 21 -7.05 -3.07 16.58
C ASN A 21 -7.62 -3.27 15.17
N LEU A 22 -7.13 -2.54 14.18
CA LEU A 22 -7.52 -2.73 12.78
C LEU A 22 -7.08 -4.11 12.29
N ALA A 23 -5.84 -4.51 12.58
CA ALA A 23 -5.31 -5.83 12.21
C ALA A 23 -6.10 -6.98 12.87
N ALA A 24 -6.42 -6.86 14.16
CA ALA A 24 -7.22 -7.84 14.89
C ALA A 24 -8.64 -7.98 14.33
N ASN A 25 -9.24 -6.87 13.90
CA ASN A 25 -10.61 -6.87 13.33
C ASN A 25 -10.65 -7.32 11.86
N LEU A 26 -9.57 -7.14 11.10
CA LEU A 26 -9.52 -7.49 9.67
C LEU A 26 -9.03 -8.92 9.40
N GLY A 27 -8.43 -9.58 10.39
CA GLY A 27 -7.84 -10.92 10.26
C GLY A 27 -8.72 -12.08 10.76
N VAL A 28 -9.96 -11.82 11.21
CA VAL A 28 -10.82 -12.87 11.80
C VAL A 28 -11.80 -13.37 10.76
N ASP A 29 -11.68 -14.63 10.35
CA ASP A 29 -12.57 -15.32 9.37
C ASP A 29 -14.08 -15.29 9.75
N GLN A 30 -14.40 -14.94 10.99
CA GLN A 30 -15.76 -14.87 11.52
C GLN A 30 -16.44 -13.51 11.24
N VAL A 31 -15.70 -12.45 10.85
CA VAL A 31 -16.27 -11.14 10.56
C VAL A 31 -16.57 -11.03 9.06
N PRO A 32 -17.83 -10.76 8.66
CA PRO A 32 -18.18 -10.59 7.25
C PRO A 32 -17.29 -9.58 6.53
N LEU A 33 -16.94 -9.86 5.27
CA LEU A 33 -16.07 -8.99 4.45
C LEU A 33 -16.58 -7.54 4.43
N SER A 34 -17.90 -7.33 4.31
CA SER A 34 -18.50 -6.00 4.31
C SER A 34 -18.15 -5.19 5.55
N LYS A 35 -18.29 -5.78 6.75
CA LYS A 35 -17.95 -5.10 8.02
C LYS A 35 -16.44 -4.78 8.12
N ARG A 36 -15.59 -5.65 7.59
CA ARG A 36 -14.14 -5.41 7.54
C ARG A 36 -13.81 -4.26 6.57
N VAL A 37 -14.51 -4.16 5.44
CA VAL A 37 -14.41 -3.04 4.51
C VAL A 37 -14.88 -1.74 5.15
N ASP A 38 -16.02 -1.75 5.87
CA ASP A 38 -16.54 -0.56 6.58
C ASP A 38 -15.55 -0.05 7.62
N ALA A 39 -14.92 -0.97 8.39
CA ALA A 39 -13.86 -0.61 9.34
C ALA A 39 -12.68 0.08 8.66
N LEU A 40 -12.28 -0.41 7.47
CA LEU A 40 -11.20 0.19 6.69
C LEU A 40 -11.59 1.55 6.11
N TYR A 41 -12.84 1.75 5.68
CA TYR A 41 -13.34 3.05 5.23
C TYR A 41 -13.37 4.07 6.37
N ASN A 42 -13.74 3.66 7.57
CA ASN A 42 -13.64 4.51 8.76
C ASN A 42 -12.17 4.90 9.03
N HIS A 43 -11.24 3.95 8.90
CA HIS A 43 -9.81 4.24 9.02
C HIS A 43 -9.32 5.23 7.93
N PHE A 44 -9.72 5.08 6.67
CA PHE A 44 -9.39 6.07 5.64
C PHE A 44 -9.91 7.46 5.98
N SER A 45 -11.12 7.57 6.55
CA SER A 45 -11.69 8.84 6.97
C SER A 45 -10.91 9.52 8.10
N THR A 46 -10.11 8.77 8.88
CA THR A 46 -9.18 9.37 9.86
C THR A 46 -7.87 9.85 9.25
N LEU A 47 -7.47 9.27 8.11
CA LEU A 47 -6.21 9.58 7.44
C LEU A 47 -6.34 10.71 6.41
N PHE A 48 -7.51 10.83 5.78
CA PHE A 48 -7.72 11.74 4.66
C PHE A 48 -8.76 12.81 5.01
N PRO A 49 -8.36 14.09 5.08
CA PRO A 49 -9.31 15.19 5.28
C PRO A 49 -10.38 15.24 4.19
N PRO A 50 -11.57 15.79 4.48
CA PRO A 50 -12.61 16.01 3.46
C PRO A 50 -12.08 16.80 2.25
N ASN A 51 -12.59 16.48 1.05
CA ASN A 51 -12.21 17.14 -0.21
C ASN A 51 -10.72 17.00 -0.59
N SER A 52 -10.04 15.96 -0.08
CA SER A 52 -8.64 15.70 -0.43
C SER A 52 -8.50 15.25 -1.89
N SER A 53 -7.37 15.61 -2.51
CA SER A 53 -6.90 15.02 -3.76
C SER A 53 -5.82 13.99 -3.44
N ILE A 54 -6.07 12.72 -3.76
CA ILE A 54 -5.27 11.58 -3.36
C ILE A 54 -4.67 10.91 -4.60
N ALA A 55 -3.35 10.88 -4.70
CA ALA A 55 -2.63 10.10 -5.70
C ALA A 55 -2.37 8.69 -5.16
N VAL A 56 -2.66 7.66 -5.95
CA VAL A 56 -2.51 6.25 -5.58
C VAL A 56 -1.46 5.60 -6.47
N ALA A 57 -0.41 5.04 -5.89
CA ALA A 57 0.60 4.29 -6.62
C ALA A 57 0.04 2.93 -7.05
N VAL A 58 -0.11 2.70 -8.36
CA VAL A 58 -0.67 1.46 -8.93
C VAL A 58 0.39 0.75 -9.74
N SER A 59 0.80 -0.44 -9.30
CA SER A 59 1.76 -1.31 -10.00
C SER A 59 1.09 -2.46 -10.76
N GLY A 60 -0.21 -2.64 -10.60
CA GLY A 60 -0.96 -3.77 -11.16
C GLY A 60 -0.93 -5.03 -10.31
N GLY A 61 -0.07 -5.13 -9.30
CA GLY A 61 -0.07 -6.24 -8.34
C GLY A 61 -1.26 -6.19 -7.38
N ALA A 62 -1.57 -7.31 -6.73
CA ALA A 62 -2.75 -7.48 -5.88
C ALA A 62 -2.92 -6.34 -4.86
N ASP A 63 -1.85 -6.00 -4.12
CA ASP A 63 -1.92 -5.06 -3.00
C ASP A 63 -2.23 -3.64 -3.49
N SER A 64 -1.61 -3.20 -4.59
CA SER A 64 -1.85 -1.89 -5.19
C SER A 64 -3.21 -1.77 -5.87
N MET A 65 -3.70 -2.86 -6.48
CA MET A 65 -5.04 -2.89 -7.08
C MET A 65 -6.12 -2.88 -6.00
N ALA A 66 -5.95 -3.67 -4.93
CA ALA A 66 -6.87 -3.66 -3.79
C ALA A 66 -6.96 -2.27 -3.15
N LEU A 67 -5.81 -1.63 -2.90
CA LEU A 67 -5.78 -0.26 -2.39
C LEU A 67 -6.53 0.71 -3.31
N CYS A 68 -6.27 0.63 -4.62
CA CYS A 68 -6.89 1.52 -5.59
C CYS A 68 -8.43 1.36 -5.60
N LEU A 69 -8.94 0.12 -5.61
CA LEU A 69 -10.38 -0.13 -5.56
C LEU A 69 -11.00 0.29 -4.23
N LEU A 70 -10.37 -0.05 -3.10
CA LEU A 70 -10.85 0.35 -1.78
C LEU A 70 -10.96 1.87 -1.65
N LEU A 71 -9.93 2.61 -2.08
CA LEU A 71 -9.96 4.07 -2.06
C LEU A 71 -10.97 4.63 -3.05
N HIS A 72 -11.13 4.02 -4.23
CA HIS A 72 -12.13 4.45 -5.19
C HIS A 72 -13.56 4.27 -4.66
N ASP A 73 -13.90 3.11 -4.11
CA ASP A 73 -15.21 2.87 -3.52
C ASP A 73 -15.48 3.81 -2.33
N TRP A 74 -14.47 3.98 -1.46
CA TRP A 74 -14.53 4.93 -0.36
C TRP A 74 -14.70 6.38 -0.85
N SER A 75 -13.98 6.78 -1.90
CA SER A 75 -14.01 8.15 -2.42
C SER A 75 -15.39 8.56 -2.94
N LYS A 76 -16.16 7.62 -3.50
CA LYS A 76 -17.53 7.86 -3.94
C LYS A 76 -18.46 8.22 -2.78
N LEU A 77 -18.21 7.64 -1.59
CA LEU A 77 -19.00 7.92 -0.38
C LEU A 77 -18.67 9.28 0.25
N TYR A 78 -17.44 9.76 0.06
CA TYR A 78 -16.91 10.94 0.75
C TYR A 78 -16.47 12.07 -0.20
N SER A 79 -16.89 12.02 -1.47
CA SER A 79 -16.61 13.05 -2.49
C SER A 79 -15.12 13.41 -2.62
N GLN A 80 -14.24 12.39 -2.58
CA GLN A 80 -12.80 12.58 -2.68
C GLN A 80 -12.35 12.45 -4.15
N LYS A 81 -11.25 13.11 -4.50
CA LYS A 81 -10.64 12.97 -5.83
C LYS A 81 -9.50 11.96 -5.78
N ILE A 82 -9.62 10.88 -6.56
CA ILE A 82 -8.60 9.84 -6.67
C ILE A 82 -7.92 9.92 -8.06
N MET A 83 -6.59 9.80 -8.08
CA MET A 83 -5.78 9.72 -9.29
C MET A 83 -4.80 8.54 -9.17
N ALA A 84 -4.92 7.55 -10.02
CA ALA A 84 -3.98 6.44 -10.08
C ALA A 84 -2.71 6.84 -10.84
N LEU A 85 -1.54 6.61 -10.24
CA LEU A 85 -0.24 6.83 -10.88
C LEU A 85 0.39 5.47 -11.23
N VAL A 86 0.59 5.22 -12.50
CA VAL A 86 1.21 4.02 -13.05
C VAL A 86 2.59 4.37 -13.56
N VAL A 87 3.65 3.69 -13.11
CA VAL A 87 5.02 3.99 -13.56
C VAL A 87 5.50 2.93 -14.55
N ASP A 88 5.82 3.36 -15.76
CA ASP A 88 6.54 2.55 -16.75
C ASP A 88 8.05 2.69 -16.54
N HIS A 89 8.66 1.62 -16.07
CA HIS A 89 10.11 1.58 -15.88
C HIS A 89 10.87 1.35 -17.19
N GLY A 90 10.22 0.89 -18.26
CA GLY A 90 10.85 0.57 -19.55
C GLY A 90 11.93 -0.51 -19.47
N LEU A 91 11.83 -1.44 -18.49
CA LEU A 91 12.86 -2.45 -18.24
C LEU A 91 12.63 -3.73 -19.04
N ARG A 92 11.39 -4.05 -19.41
CA ARG A 92 11.00 -5.28 -20.12
C ARG A 92 9.93 -4.96 -21.16
N GLN A 93 9.89 -5.74 -22.25
CA GLN A 93 8.85 -5.57 -23.26
C GLN A 93 7.45 -5.92 -22.72
N GLU A 94 7.39 -6.88 -21.80
CA GLU A 94 6.16 -7.29 -21.13
C GLU A 94 5.51 -6.16 -20.33
N THR A 95 6.29 -5.21 -19.82
CA THR A 95 5.81 -4.06 -19.05
C THR A 95 4.75 -3.27 -19.82
N ARG A 96 4.86 -3.13 -21.14
CA ARG A 96 3.85 -2.46 -21.96
C ARG A 96 2.50 -3.17 -21.94
N LYS A 97 2.50 -4.52 -22.04
CA LYS A 97 1.28 -5.34 -21.97
C LYS A 97 0.66 -5.28 -20.58
N GLU A 98 1.49 -5.24 -19.53
CA GLU A 98 1.06 -5.09 -18.15
C GLU A 98 0.38 -3.74 -17.94
N ILE A 99 0.99 -2.65 -18.40
CA ILE A 99 0.40 -1.30 -18.34
C ILE A 99 -0.92 -1.22 -19.09
N GLN A 100 -1.03 -1.82 -20.28
CA GLN A 100 -2.29 -1.87 -21.03
C GLN A 100 -3.40 -2.58 -20.24
N LYS A 101 -3.07 -3.67 -19.53
CA LYS A 101 -4.03 -4.35 -18.63
C LYS A 101 -4.45 -3.45 -17.48
N ILE A 102 -3.49 -2.79 -16.81
CA ILE A 102 -3.75 -1.87 -15.69
C ILE A 102 -4.67 -0.75 -16.16
N VAL A 103 -4.34 -0.11 -17.28
CA VAL A 103 -5.14 0.97 -17.88
C VAL A 103 -6.56 0.50 -18.18
N LYS A 104 -6.71 -0.69 -18.78
CA LYS A 104 -8.03 -1.28 -19.03
C LYS A 104 -8.82 -1.46 -17.75
N TRP A 105 -8.21 -1.98 -16.69
CA TRP A 105 -8.87 -2.15 -15.38
C TRP A 105 -9.29 -0.80 -14.78
N LEU A 106 -8.38 0.18 -14.74
CA LEU A 106 -8.66 1.52 -14.21
C LEU A 106 -9.79 2.22 -14.98
N SER A 107 -9.79 2.11 -16.32
CA SER A 107 -10.87 2.65 -17.16
C SER A 107 -12.22 1.94 -16.91
N THR A 108 -12.21 0.62 -16.70
CA THR A 108 -13.44 -0.16 -16.41
C THR A 108 -14.08 0.26 -15.08
N ILE A 109 -13.27 0.62 -14.08
CA ILE A 109 -13.76 1.09 -12.78
C ILE A 109 -13.88 2.62 -12.69
N GLU A 110 -13.68 3.33 -13.80
CA GLU A 110 -13.78 4.79 -13.91
C GLU A 110 -12.81 5.57 -12.98
N VAL A 111 -11.64 5.01 -12.70
CA VAL A 111 -10.56 5.70 -11.98
C VAL A 111 -9.70 6.47 -12.97
N SER A 112 -9.57 7.78 -12.73
CA SER A 112 -8.62 8.62 -13.47
C SER A 112 -7.19 8.15 -13.24
N TYR A 113 -6.36 8.13 -14.27
CA TYR A 113 -4.98 7.66 -14.17
C TYR A 113 -4.00 8.48 -14.98
N GLU A 114 -2.73 8.40 -14.62
CA GLU A 114 -1.60 8.96 -15.36
C GLU A 114 -0.49 7.91 -15.48
N ILE A 115 0.16 7.85 -16.66
CA ILE A 115 1.30 6.96 -16.88
C ILE A 115 2.58 7.79 -16.84
N LEU A 116 3.46 7.47 -15.91
CA LEU A 116 4.73 8.14 -15.71
C LEU A 116 5.87 7.29 -16.28
N TYR A 117 6.71 7.88 -17.10
CA TYR A 117 7.77 7.16 -17.82
C TYR A 117 9.14 7.43 -17.21
N TRP A 118 9.85 6.38 -16.80
CA TRP A 118 11.26 6.51 -16.42
C TRP A 118 12.13 6.56 -17.67
N LYS A 119 12.50 7.78 -18.09
CA LYS A 119 13.27 8.05 -19.33
C LYS A 119 14.78 8.02 -19.13
N ASP A 120 15.28 8.09 -17.90
CA ASP A 120 16.71 8.14 -17.60
C ASP A 120 17.44 6.87 -18.02
N LYS A 121 18.76 7.01 -18.23
CA LYS A 121 19.64 5.86 -18.50
C LYS A 121 19.58 4.87 -17.33
N LYS A 122 19.33 3.60 -17.65
CA LYS A 122 19.25 2.54 -16.65
C LYS A 122 20.65 2.17 -16.17
N PRO A 123 20.89 2.04 -14.86
CA PRO A 123 22.18 1.58 -14.36
C PRO A 123 22.41 0.10 -14.69
N SER A 124 23.67 -0.30 -14.83
CA SER A 124 24.06 -1.68 -15.09
C SER A 124 23.95 -2.58 -13.84
N THR A 125 24.04 -1.98 -12.65
CA THR A 125 23.94 -2.67 -11.35
C THR A 125 22.94 -1.96 -10.44
N GLY A 126 22.37 -2.68 -9.46
CA GLY A 126 21.41 -2.08 -8.52
C GLY A 126 20.11 -1.58 -9.16
N ILE A 127 19.73 -2.13 -10.33
CA ILE A 127 18.60 -1.67 -11.13
C ILE A 127 17.28 -1.62 -10.37
N GLN A 128 17.07 -2.52 -9.41
CA GLN A 128 15.83 -2.54 -8.60
C GLN A 128 15.74 -1.36 -7.62
N SER A 129 16.88 -1.03 -6.98
CA SER A 129 16.94 0.15 -6.10
C SER A 129 16.76 1.43 -6.90
N ALA A 130 17.40 1.51 -8.08
CA ALA A 130 17.25 2.64 -8.99
C ALA A 130 15.82 2.78 -9.51
N ALA A 131 15.18 1.67 -9.90
CA ALA A 131 13.78 1.67 -10.34
C ALA A 131 12.83 2.09 -9.21
N ARG A 132 13.09 1.64 -7.96
CA ARG A 132 12.32 2.10 -6.78
C ARG A 132 12.49 3.60 -6.58
N SER A 133 13.70 4.12 -6.62
CA SER A 133 13.98 5.56 -6.46
C SER A 133 13.34 6.38 -7.57
N ALA A 134 13.47 5.96 -8.83
CA ALA A 134 12.87 6.61 -9.99
C ALA A 134 11.32 6.63 -9.86
N ARG A 135 10.70 5.53 -9.45
CA ARG A 135 9.25 5.44 -9.23
C ARG A 135 8.78 6.49 -8.23
N TYR A 136 9.41 6.58 -7.06
CA TYR A 136 9.02 7.58 -6.07
C TYR A 136 9.29 8.99 -6.56
N GLY A 137 10.45 9.25 -7.18
CA GLY A 137 10.78 10.56 -7.76
C GLY A 137 9.73 11.03 -8.75
N LEU A 138 9.35 10.18 -9.72
CA LEU A 138 8.34 10.51 -10.72
C LEU A 138 6.95 10.78 -10.10
N MET A 139 6.51 9.95 -9.17
CA MET A 139 5.21 10.13 -8.50
C MET A 139 5.17 11.39 -7.64
N LEU A 140 6.23 11.67 -6.87
CA LEU A 140 6.33 12.89 -6.05
C LEU A 140 6.39 14.14 -6.92
N GLN A 141 7.17 14.13 -8.00
CA GLN A 141 7.22 15.24 -8.96
C GLN A 141 5.86 15.49 -9.61
N TRP A 142 5.15 14.42 -10.01
CA TRP A 142 3.81 14.55 -10.54
C TRP A 142 2.84 15.16 -9.52
N CYS A 143 2.90 14.72 -8.27
CA CYS A 143 2.09 15.27 -7.17
C CYS A 143 2.33 16.77 -6.98
N HIS A 144 3.60 17.20 -6.98
CA HIS A 144 3.95 18.62 -6.91
C HIS A 144 3.36 19.43 -8.07
N ASN A 145 3.57 18.96 -9.31
CA ASN A 145 3.13 19.67 -10.51
C ASN A 145 1.60 19.78 -10.63
N ASN A 146 0.86 18.84 -10.00
CA ASN A 146 -0.60 18.78 -10.09
C ASN A 146 -1.31 19.17 -8.78
N ASN A 147 -0.58 19.73 -7.79
CA ASN A 147 -1.11 20.15 -6.49
C ASN A 147 -1.76 19.02 -5.65
N PHE A 148 -1.31 17.77 -5.81
CA PHE A 148 -1.66 16.67 -4.93
C PHE A 148 -0.73 16.68 -3.72
N LYS A 149 -1.29 16.74 -2.51
CA LYS A 149 -0.52 16.76 -1.26
C LYS A 149 -0.36 15.38 -0.63
N THR A 150 -1.02 14.37 -1.18
CA THR A 150 -1.05 13.01 -0.62
C THR A 150 -0.75 11.99 -1.71
N LEU A 151 0.26 11.14 -1.45
CA LEU A 151 0.59 9.96 -2.24
C LEU A 151 0.38 8.72 -1.38
N VAL A 152 -0.39 7.75 -1.88
CA VAL A 152 -0.74 6.54 -1.13
C VAL A 152 -0.12 5.30 -1.76
N THR A 153 0.39 4.40 -0.93
CA THR A 153 1.03 3.15 -1.39
C THR A 153 0.47 1.93 -0.67
N GLY A 154 0.40 0.79 -1.36
CA GLY A 154 -0.22 -0.45 -0.91
C GLY A 154 0.68 -1.34 -0.04
N HIS A 155 1.49 -0.77 0.85
CA HIS A 155 2.21 -1.56 1.85
C HIS A 155 1.23 -2.10 2.89
N HIS A 156 1.38 -3.38 3.26
CA HIS A 156 0.44 -4.10 4.11
C HIS A 156 1.14 -4.73 5.33
N LEU A 157 0.41 -5.48 6.16
CA LEU A 157 0.91 -6.00 7.43
C LEU A 157 2.18 -6.86 7.26
N GLU A 158 2.19 -7.76 6.28
CA GLU A 158 3.34 -8.63 6.06
C GLU A 158 4.58 -7.86 5.59
N ASP A 159 4.43 -6.70 4.90
CA ASP A 159 5.56 -5.81 4.59
C ASP A 159 6.14 -5.16 5.85
N GLN A 160 5.32 -4.88 6.86
CA GLN A 160 5.78 -4.38 8.16
C GLN A 160 6.64 -5.42 8.85
N VAL A 161 6.14 -6.64 8.95
CA VAL A 161 6.87 -7.74 9.59
C VAL A 161 8.17 -8.04 8.82
N GLU A 162 8.12 -8.06 7.49
CA GLU A 162 9.30 -8.23 6.66
C GLU A 162 10.35 -7.14 6.94
N THR A 163 9.91 -5.88 7.02
CA THR A 163 10.80 -4.74 7.31
C THR A 163 11.41 -4.87 8.70
N PHE A 164 10.63 -5.24 9.70
CA PHE A 164 11.10 -5.47 11.06
C PHE A 164 12.17 -6.58 11.11
N LEU A 165 11.89 -7.74 10.52
CA LEU A 165 12.82 -8.86 10.52
C LEU A 165 14.14 -8.55 9.79
N LEU A 166 14.08 -7.83 8.66
CA LEU A 166 15.28 -7.36 7.95
C LEU A 166 16.15 -6.43 8.82
N ARG A 167 15.53 -5.60 9.64
CA ARG A 167 16.24 -4.70 10.55
C ARG A 167 16.86 -5.46 11.74
N VAL A 168 16.15 -6.43 12.28
CA VAL A 168 16.68 -7.35 13.30
C VAL A 168 17.91 -8.09 12.75
N GLU A 169 17.82 -8.66 11.55
CA GLU A 169 18.94 -9.36 10.89
C GLU A 169 20.12 -8.43 10.64
N GLY A 170 19.84 -7.16 10.27
CA GLY A 170 20.86 -6.13 10.05
C GLY A 170 21.50 -5.58 11.33
N GLY A 171 21.15 -6.10 12.52
CA GLY A 171 21.71 -5.64 13.79
C GLY A 171 21.29 -4.23 14.20
N SER A 172 20.14 -3.74 13.74
CA SER A 172 19.62 -2.43 14.12
C SER A 172 19.31 -2.38 15.62
N GLY A 173 19.75 -1.35 16.31
CA GLY A 173 19.37 -1.09 17.70
C GLY A 173 17.86 -0.81 17.85
N VAL A 174 17.39 -0.69 19.10
CA VAL A 174 15.96 -0.51 19.43
C VAL A 174 15.29 0.61 18.63
N ASP A 175 15.97 1.75 18.47
CA ASP A 175 15.48 2.90 17.68
C ASP A 175 15.41 2.60 16.18
N GLY A 176 16.26 1.72 15.68
CA GLY A 176 16.28 1.27 14.29
C GLY A 176 15.25 0.18 13.97
N LEU A 177 14.64 -0.47 14.97
CA LEU A 177 13.66 -1.56 14.79
C LEU A 177 12.25 -1.03 14.47
N SER A 178 12.00 0.28 14.59
CA SER A 178 10.69 0.86 14.26
C SER A 178 10.34 0.59 12.80
N SER A 179 9.22 -0.09 12.56
CA SER A 179 8.69 -0.45 11.24
C SER A 179 8.34 0.79 10.38
N MET A 180 7.69 0.61 9.24
CA MET A 180 7.26 1.74 8.39
C MET A 180 6.17 2.56 9.09
N SER A 181 6.29 3.88 9.09
CA SER A 181 5.25 4.77 9.59
C SER A 181 4.06 4.82 8.63
N THR A 182 2.83 4.93 9.17
CA THR A 182 1.60 5.11 8.40
C THR A 182 1.68 6.37 7.54
N ILE A 183 2.21 7.46 8.08
CA ILE A 183 2.41 8.73 7.37
C ILE A 183 3.88 9.13 7.48
N SER A 184 4.46 9.56 6.38
CA SER A 184 5.81 10.15 6.35
C SER A 184 5.85 11.29 5.34
N ASP A 185 6.55 12.38 5.67
CA ASP A 185 6.77 13.46 4.71
C ASP A 185 7.84 13.06 3.68
N ARG A 186 7.59 13.42 2.43
CA ARG A 186 8.50 13.27 1.31
C ARG A 186 8.48 14.55 0.49
N SER A 187 9.36 15.48 0.85
CA SER A 187 9.49 16.78 0.16
C SER A 187 8.17 17.56 0.12
N GLY A 188 7.45 17.64 1.24
CA GLY A 188 6.16 18.34 1.35
C GLY A 188 4.96 17.58 0.76
N ILE A 189 5.13 16.31 0.37
CA ILE A 189 4.05 15.38 0.03
C ILE A 189 3.93 14.34 1.15
N SER A 190 2.72 14.19 1.70
CA SER A 190 2.41 13.13 2.67
C SER A 190 2.36 11.77 1.97
N LEU A 191 3.35 10.93 2.21
CA LEU A 191 3.34 9.54 1.78
C LEU A 191 2.59 8.70 2.82
N VAL A 192 1.41 8.22 2.45
CA VAL A 192 0.51 7.48 3.35
C VAL A 192 0.47 6.00 2.99
N ARG A 193 0.46 5.13 4.01
CA ARG A 193 0.40 3.67 3.91
C ARG A 193 -0.77 3.16 4.74
N PRO A 194 -2.01 3.25 4.23
CA PRO A 194 -3.20 2.99 5.04
C PRO A 194 -3.45 1.51 5.32
N LEU A 195 -2.71 0.61 4.66
CA LEU A 195 -2.90 -0.83 4.78
C LEU A 195 -1.86 -1.52 5.69
N LEU A 196 -1.02 -0.78 6.42
CA LEU A 196 0.04 -1.37 7.25
C LEU A 196 -0.47 -2.34 8.33
N GLY A 197 -1.70 -2.19 8.79
CA GLY A 197 -2.36 -3.12 9.71
C GLY A 197 -3.27 -4.14 9.01
N VAL A 198 -3.28 -4.21 7.68
CA VAL A 198 -4.22 -5.03 6.89
C VAL A 198 -3.51 -6.29 6.39
N PRO A 199 -3.99 -7.50 6.73
CA PRO A 199 -3.43 -8.74 6.21
C PRO A 199 -3.60 -8.87 4.70
N LYS A 200 -2.59 -9.40 4.01
CA LYS A 200 -2.62 -9.63 2.56
C LYS A 200 -3.78 -10.52 2.11
N ILE A 201 -4.14 -11.48 2.94
CA ILE A 201 -5.27 -12.38 2.66
C ILE A 201 -6.58 -11.60 2.47
N PHE A 202 -6.83 -10.59 3.30
CA PHE A 202 -7.99 -9.70 3.16
C PHE A 202 -7.98 -8.96 1.82
N LEU A 203 -6.82 -8.46 1.37
CA LEU A 203 -6.72 -7.74 0.09
C LEU A 203 -7.09 -8.64 -1.10
N ARG A 204 -6.63 -9.89 -1.07
CA ARG A 204 -6.98 -10.89 -2.09
C ARG A 204 -8.45 -11.28 -2.05
N GLU A 205 -9.00 -11.48 -0.85
CA GLU A 205 -10.42 -11.77 -0.65
C GLU A 205 -11.30 -10.63 -1.20
N TYR A 206 -10.92 -9.39 -0.91
CA TYR A 206 -11.62 -8.22 -1.44
C TYR A 206 -11.56 -8.16 -2.98
N LEU A 207 -10.39 -8.35 -3.60
CA LEU A 207 -10.25 -8.39 -5.06
C LEU A 207 -11.11 -9.51 -5.69
N ASN A 208 -11.12 -10.71 -5.09
CA ASN A 208 -11.93 -11.82 -5.55
C ASN A 208 -13.43 -11.49 -5.47
N SER A 209 -13.89 -10.84 -4.39
CA SER A 209 -15.28 -10.40 -4.24
C SER A 209 -15.71 -9.40 -5.33
N LYS A 210 -14.77 -8.60 -5.82
CA LYS A 210 -14.95 -7.64 -6.92
C LYS A 210 -14.70 -8.27 -8.31
N ARG A 211 -14.33 -9.55 -8.39
CA ARG A 211 -13.90 -10.23 -9.62
C ARG A 211 -12.76 -9.49 -10.34
N GLN A 212 -11.94 -8.79 -9.57
CA GLN A 212 -10.78 -8.05 -10.07
C GLN A 212 -9.57 -8.96 -10.14
N THR A 213 -9.01 -9.12 -11.31
CA THR A 213 -7.73 -9.80 -11.52
C THR A 213 -6.56 -8.83 -11.32
N TRP A 214 -5.37 -9.36 -11.11
CA TRP A 214 -4.12 -8.61 -10.93
C TRP A 214 -2.97 -9.26 -11.68
N ILE A 215 -1.83 -8.58 -11.73
CA ILE A 215 -0.59 -9.09 -12.31
C ILE A 215 0.19 -9.81 -11.20
N GLU A 216 0.51 -11.07 -11.41
CA GLU A 216 1.50 -11.79 -10.59
C GLU A 216 2.88 -11.48 -11.17
N ASP A 217 3.70 -10.72 -10.44
CA ASP A 217 5.07 -10.39 -10.87
C ASP A 217 6.02 -11.56 -10.55
N PRO A 218 6.57 -12.25 -11.56
CA PRO A 218 7.53 -13.33 -11.34
C PRO A 218 8.79 -12.86 -10.60
N SER A 219 9.15 -11.59 -10.69
CA SER A 219 10.32 -11.02 -10.00
C SER A 219 10.14 -10.93 -8.48
N ASN A 220 8.89 -11.01 -7.98
CA ASN A 220 8.64 -11.22 -6.56
C ASN A 220 9.23 -12.55 -6.04
N GLN A 221 9.51 -13.50 -6.93
CA GLN A 221 10.22 -14.76 -6.60
C GLN A 221 11.74 -14.59 -6.55
N SER A 222 12.33 -13.64 -7.27
CA SER A 222 13.79 -13.47 -7.40
C SER A 222 14.45 -12.43 -6.46
N LEU A 223 13.68 -11.50 -5.89
CA LEU A 223 14.12 -10.68 -4.73
C LEU A 223 14.23 -11.46 -3.40
N ALA A 224 14.15 -12.57 -3.53
CA ALA A 224 13.58 -13.77 -2.96
C ALA A 224 14.51 -14.45 -1.96
N PHE A 225 15.81 -14.43 -2.06
CA PHE A 225 16.55 -15.24 -1.10
C PHE A 225 16.41 -14.74 0.34
N ARG A 226 16.56 -13.44 0.61
CA ARG A 226 16.37 -12.92 1.97
C ARG A 226 14.89 -12.80 2.33
N ARG A 227 14.05 -12.26 1.45
CA ARG A 227 12.61 -12.11 1.69
C ARG A 227 11.88 -13.45 1.69
N THR A 228 12.32 -14.43 0.92
CA THR A 228 11.74 -15.78 0.93
C THR A 228 12.13 -16.56 2.19
N ALA A 229 13.34 -16.40 2.69
CA ALA A 229 13.72 -16.95 4.00
C ALA A 229 12.86 -16.36 5.12
N ILE A 230 12.66 -15.04 5.12
CA ILE A 230 11.80 -14.35 6.10
C ILE A 230 10.34 -14.78 5.96
N ARG A 231 9.80 -14.93 4.75
CA ARG A 231 8.45 -15.46 4.51
C ARG A 231 8.32 -16.92 4.97
N GLY A 232 9.36 -17.73 4.77
CA GLY A 232 9.42 -19.09 5.34
C GLY A 232 9.38 -19.10 6.86
N ILE A 233 10.09 -18.17 7.50
CA ILE A 233 10.04 -17.98 8.96
C ILE A 233 8.64 -17.55 9.39
N LEU A 234 8.00 -16.61 8.71
CA LEU A 234 6.63 -16.16 9.00
C LEU A 234 5.61 -17.29 8.84
N THR A 235 5.75 -18.14 7.82
CA THR A 235 4.90 -19.32 7.64
C THR A 235 5.05 -20.28 8.82
N ASN A 236 6.28 -20.59 9.19
CA ASN A 236 6.58 -21.45 10.36
C ASN A 236 6.09 -20.85 11.70
N LEU A 237 6.17 -19.53 11.87
CA LEU A 237 5.66 -18.84 13.05
C LEU A 237 4.13 -18.86 13.08
N ASN A 238 3.46 -18.67 11.94
CA ASN A 238 2.00 -18.82 11.83
C ASN A 238 1.52 -20.23 12.18
N GLU A 239 2.21 -21.27 11.69
CA GLU A 239 1.92 -22.67 12.02
C GLU A 239 2.09 -22.97 13.51
N ARG A 240 2.93 -22.23 14.22
CA ARG A 240 3.13 -22.29 15.67
C ARG A 240 2.23 -21.34 16.47
N GLY A 241 1.23 -20.72 15.82
CA GLY A 241 0.26 -19.84 16.48
C GLY A 241 0.75 -18.40 16.73
N MET A 242 1.92 -18.02 16.20
CA MET A 242 2.40 -16.64 16.19
C MET A 242 2.03 -15.98 14.85
N SER A 243 0.85 -15.36 14.81
CA SER A 243 0.40 -14.61 13.63
C SER A 243 1.19 -13.31 13.46
N ALA A 244 1.25 -12.79 12.23
CA ALA A 244 1.86 -11.50 11.90
C ALA A 244 1.30 -10.33 12.74
N SER A 245 0.06 -10.45 13.24
CA SER A 245 -0.57 -9.48 14.13
C SER A 245 -0.06 -9.52 15.59
N ARG A 246 0.77 -10.51 15.94
CA ARG A 246 1.37 -10.67 17.28
C ARG A 246 2.87 -10.36 17.32
N ILE A 247 3.50 -10.17 16.19
CA ILE A 247 4.88 -9.72 16.00
C ILE A 247 4.90 -8.19 15.90
#